data_7e447ba57f50cb77a08f3f31af71bd13
#
_entry.id   7e447ba57f50cb77a08f3f31af71bd13
#
_cell.length_a   1.000
_cell.length_b   1.000
_cell.length_c   1.000
_cell.angle_alpha   90.00
_cell.angle_beta   90.00
_cell.angle_gamma   90.00
#
_symmetry.space_group_name_H-M   'P 1'
#
loop_
_entity.id
_entity.type
_entity.pdbx_description
1 polymer ?
#
loop_
_entity_poly.entity_id
_entity_poly.type
_entity_poly.pdbx_seq_one_letter_code
_entity_poly.pdbx_strand_id
1 'polypeptide(L)'
;VAASVLSGRPESSLTLLTLSNGAEMLTSYAAERARTQISGLLNLNQRYVWLMENGVERKVPVEAVKAGDKIAAHTGEKICIDGRVLSGTAAVNQSSITGESNPAMKHAESSVYAGSIVEAGELVIRVEKVGKDTSLAHIVHLVEEAQAQRAPVQNFADRMADLLVPVTLFGAVIVYGATRDWQRVLNLLFIDFSCGLKLS
;
A
#
# COMPACT_ATOMS: atom_id res chain seq x y z
N VAL A 1 7.18 -7.68 31.98
CA VAL A 1 5.99 -7.73 32.86
C VAL A 1 6.24 -8.61 34.08
N ALA A 2 6.58 -9.92 33.88
CA ALA A 2 6.83 -10.82 35.01
C ALA A 2 7.92 -10.32 35.95
N ALA A 3 9.01 -9.77 35.42
CA ALA A 3 10.14 -9.25 36.19
C ALA A 3 9.79 -8.02 37.06
N SER A 4 8.95 -7.13 36.58
CA SER A 4 8.53 -5.91 37.33
C SER A 4 7.46 -6.21 38.38
N VAL A 5 6.62 -7.22 38.15
CA VAL A 5 5.69 -7.72 39.18
C VAL A 5 6.47 -8.36 40.35
N LEU A 6 7.50 -9.12 40.05
CA LEU A 6 8.40 -9.69 41.07
C LEU A 6 9.26 -8.65 41.81
N SER A 7 9.53 -7.49 41.17
CA SER A 7 10.28 -6.37 41.73
C SER A 7 9.42 -5.42 42.61
N GLY A 8 8.12 -5.73 42.77
CA GLY A 8 7.21 -4.90 43.62
C GLY A 8 6.83 -3.54 43.00
N ARG A 9 7.07 -3.32 41.71
CA ARG A 9 6.68 -2.10 40.95
C ARG A 9 5.82 -2.44 39.72
N PRO A 10 4.60 -2.91 39.95
CA PRO A 10 3.71 -3.30 38.81
C PRO A 10 3.28 -2.08 37.96
N GLU A 11 3.29 -0.87 38.52
CA GLU A 11 2.88 0.36 37.84
C GLU A 11 3.74 0.68 36.63
N SER A 12 5.04 0.45 36.70
CA SER A 12 5.98 0.72 35.61
C SER A 12 5.80 -0.23 34.41
N SER A 13 5.41 -1.48 34.67
CA SER A 13 5.15 -2.43 33.61
C SER A 13 3.81 -2.22 32.93
N LEU A 14 2.81 -1.77 33.70
CA LEU A 14 1.49 -1.45 33.17
C LEU A 14 1.57 -0.23 32.24
N THR A 15 2.31 0.81 32.65
CA THR A 15 2.53 2.00 31.82
C THR A 15 3.31 1.69 30.55
N LEU A 16 4.36 0.86 30.61
CA LEU A 16 5.11 0.43 29.42
C LEU A 16 4.26 -0.40 28.47
N LEU A 17 3.45 -1.33 28.99
CA LEU A 17 2.54 -2.13 28.16
C LEU A 17 1.47 -1.29 27.48
N THR A 18 0.86 -0.36 28.20
CA THR A 18 -0.15 0.53 27.62
C THR A 18 0.45 1.46 26.59
N LEU A 19 1.67 1.98 26.82
CA LEU A 19 2.37 2.82 25.85
C LEU A 19 2.78 2.04 24.59
N SER A 20 3.31 0.82 24.76
CA SER A 20 3.71 -0.06 23.66
C SER A 20 2.52 -0.46 22.79
N ASN A 21 1.43 -0.94 23.41
CA ASN A 21 0.20 -1.29 22.68
C ASN A 21 -0.44 -0.06 22.00
N GLY A 22 -0.38 1.10 22.65
CA GLY A 22 -0.86 2.36 22.09
C GLY A 22 -0.04 2.79 20.86
N ALA A 23 1.27 2.67 20.91
CA ALA A 23 2.16 2.96 19.78
C ALA A 23 1.93 2.00 18.62
N GLU A 24 1.77 0.72 18.88
CA GLU A 24 1.51 -0.31 17.87
C GLU A 24 0.14 -0.10 17.21
N MET A 25 -0.88 0.24 17.99
CA MET A 25 -2.21 0.57 17.50
C MET A 25 -2.20 1.84 16.64
N LEU A 26 -1.44 2.87 17.00
CA LEU A 26 -1.29 4.08 16.21
C LEU A 26 -0.55 3.81 14.89
N THR A 27 0.49 3.00 14.92
CA THR A 27 1.27 2.65 13.73
C THR A 27 0.44 1.82 12.74
N SER A 28 -0.30 0.84 13.22
CA SER A 28 -1.20 0.04 12.38
C SER A 28 -2.33 0.88 11.79
N TYR A 29 -2.94 1.76 12.59
CA TYR A 29 -3.98 2.68 12.13
C TYR A 29 -3.47 3.66 11.07
N ALA A 30 -2.28 4.23 11.26
CA ALA A 30 -1.66 5.13 10.28
C ALA A 30 -1.34 4.41 8.97
N ALA A 31 -0.82 3.19 9.05
CA ALA A 31 -0.52 2.37 7.88
C ALA A 31 -1.78 1.97 7.11
N GLU A 32 -2.85 1.59 7.80
CA GLU A 32 -4.13 1.22 7.18
C GLU A 32 -4.81 2.43 6.54
N ARG A 33 -4.74 3.59 7.18
CA ARG A 33 -5.29 4.84 6.64
C ARG A 33 -4.52 5.31 5.39
N ALA A 34 -3.21 5.18 5.40
CA ALA A 34 -2.39 5.47 4.23
C ALA A 34 -2.74 4.53 3.05
N ARG A 35 -2.91 3.24 3.31
CA ARG A 35 -3.35 2.25 2.30
C ARG A 35 -4.72 2.58 1.74
N THR A 36 -5.67 2.93 2.58
CA THR A 36 -7.04 3.26 2.16
C THR A 36 -7.08 4.54 1.31
N GLN A 37 -6.26 5.53 1.61
CA GLN A 37 -6.17 6.75 0.80
C GLN A 37 -5.55 6.47 -0.58
N ILE A 38 -4.51 5.67 -0.66
CA ILE A 38 -3.89 5.26 -1.93
C ILE A 38 -4.88 4.43 -2.76
N SER A 39 -5.56 3.46 -2.14
CA SER A 39 -6.60 2.67 -2.81
C SER A 39 -7.79 3.53 -3.27
N GLY A 40 -8.12 4.60 -2.55
CA GLY A 40 -9.17 5.55 -2.93
C GLY A 40 -8.82 6.37 -4.16
N LEU A 41 -7.57 6.78 -4.31
CA LEU A 41 -7.07 7.45 -5.52
C LEU A 41 -7.04 6.52 -6.74
N LEU A 42 -6.85 5.23 -6.50
CA LEU A 42 -6.81 4.18 -7.51
C LEU A 42 -8.18 3.54 -7.78
N ASN A 43 -9.23 3.97 -7.06
CA ASN A 43 -10.58 3.43 -7.24
C ASN A 43 -11.07 3.72 -8.67
N LEU A 44 -10.88 2.73 -9.54
CA LEU A 44 -11.54 2.59 -10.83
C LEU A 44 -13.02 2.23 -10.60
N ASN A 45 -13.74 3.07 -9.84
CA ASN A 45 -15.12 2.81 -9.45
C ASN A 45 -16.12 2.92 -10.62
N GLN A 46 -15.62 3.14 -11.83
CA GLN A 46 -16.43 3.04 -13.02
C GLN A 46 -16.57 1.57 -13.40
N ARG A 47 -17.67 0.99 -13.01
CA ARG A 47 -17.98 -0.43 -13.27
C ARG A 47 -18.47 -0.68 -14.70
N TYR A 48 -18.74 0.36 -15.47
CA TYR A 48 -19.35 0.28 -16.79
C TYR A 48 -18.62 1.18 -17.78
N VAL A 49 -18.61 0.76 -19.05
CA VAL A 49 -18.10 1.50 -20.19
C VAL A 49 -19.13 1.44 -21.33
N TRP A 50 -19.04 2.35 -22.28
CA TRP A 50 -19.86 2.36 -23.47
C TRP A 50 -19.20 1.59 -24.59
N LEU A 51 -19.58 0.32 -24.76
CA LEU A 51 -19.12 -0.50 -25.86
C LEU A 51 -19.82 -0.07 -27.14
N MET A 52 -19.05 0.15 -28.20
CA MET A 52 -19.56 0.55 -29.52
C MET A 52 -19.66 -0.68 -30.43
N GLU A 53 -20.88 -1.12 -30.69
CA GLU A 53 -21.18 -2.23 -31.60
C GLU A 53 -22.08 -1.72 -32.74
N ASN A 54 -21.62 -1.84 -33.99
CA ASN A 54 -22.35 -1.41 -35.18
C ASN A 54 -22.82 0.05 -35.16
N GLY A 55 -22.06 0.94 -34.54
CA GLY A 55 -22.40 2.36 -34.41
C GLY A 55 -23.39 2.69 -33.28
N VAL A 56 -23.76 1.71 -32.46
CA VAL A 56 -24.65 1.89 -31.30
C VAL A 56 -23.84 1.69 -30.02
N GLU A 57 -24.01 2.62 -29.08
CA GLU A 57 -23.39 2.53 -27.78
C GLU A 57 -24.23 1.67 -26.83
N ARG A 58 -23.61 0.70 -26.19
CA ARG A 58 -24.21 -0.15 -25.19
C ARG A 58 -23.40 -0.12 -23.89
N LYS A 59 -24.04 0.19 -22.79
CA LYS A 59 -23.41 0.18 -21.49
C LYS A 59 -23.15 -1.24 -21.02
N VAL A 60 -21.88 -1.59 -20.84
CA VAL A 60 -21.43 -2.94 -20.42
C VAL A 60 -20.49 -2.84 -19.21
N PRO A 61 -20.41 -3.90 -18.38
CA PRO A 61 -19.39 -3.96 -17.33
C PRO A 61 -17.99 -3.94 -17.95
N VAL A 62 -17.03 -3.30 -17.28
CA VAL A 62 -15.63 -3.21 -17.75
C VAL A 62 -15.01 -4.59 -17.94
N GLU A 63 -15.41 -5.56 -17.10
CA GLU A 63 -14.93 -6.95 -17.14
C GLU A 63 -15.37 -7.71 -18.42
N ALA A 64 -16.41 -7.22 -19.10
CA ALA A 64 -16.88 -7.82 -20.34
C ALA A 64 -16.10 -7.34 -21.59
N VAL A 65 -15.33 -6.26 -21.45
CA VAL A 65 -14.56 -5.64 -22.56
C VAL A 65 -13.28 -6.42 -22.83
N LYS A 66 -12.96 -6.57 -24.10
CA LYS A 66 -11.76 -7.28 -24.56
C LYS A 66 -10.85 -6.38 -25.38
N ALA A 67 -9.58 -6.74 -25.47
CA ALA A 67 -8.67 -6.09 -26.40
C ALA A 67 -9.18 -6.21 -27.84
N GLY A 68 -9.16 -5.10 -28.55
CA GLY A 68 -9.71 -4.95 -29.90
C GLY A 68 -11.11 -4.33 -29.96
N ASP A 69 -11.87 -4.32 -28.86
CA ASP A 69 -13.17 -3.67 -28.79
C ASP A 69 -13.04 -2.17 -28.97
N LYS A 70 -14.17 -1.54 -29.34
CA LYS A 70 -14.27 -0.08 -29.44
C LYS A 70 -15.18 0.42 -28.33
N ILE A 71 -14.72 1.41 -27.58
CA ILE A 71 -15.52 2.06 -26.54
C ILE A 71 -15.63 3.55 -26.79
N ALA A 72 -16.75 4.14 -26.39
CA ALA A 72 -16.90 5.58 -26.30
C ALA A 72 -16.58 6.06 -24.88
N ALA A 73 -15.99 7.25 -24.78
CA ALA A 73 -15.73 7.92 -23.52
C ALA A 73 -16.19 9.37 -23.64
N HIS A 74 -17.11 9.76 -22.76
CA HIS A 74 -17.78 11.05 -22.76
C HIS A 74 -17.21 11.99 -21.68
N THR A 75 -17.52 13.26 -21.82
CA THR A 75 -17.16 14.28 -20.82
C THR A 75 -17.58 13.87 -19.40
N GLY A 76 -16.66 13.96 -18.45
CA GLY A 76 -16.85 13.58 -17.05
C GLY A 76 -16.60 12.11 -16.76
N GLU A 77 -16.39 11.28 -17.78
CA GLU A 77 -16.15 9.85 -17.58
C GLU A 77 -14.66 9.53 -17.38
N LYS A 78 -14.43 8.51 -16.58
CA LYS A 78 -13.10 7.97 -16.33
C LYS A 78 -12.81 6.85 -17.33
N ILE A 79 -11.66 6.91 -17.97
CA ILE A 79 -11.18 5.85 -18.86
C ILE A 79 -10.65 4.70 -18.00
N CYS A 80 -11.19 3.48 -18.21
CA CYS A 80 -10.86 2.30 -17.40
C CYS A 80 -10.00 1.27 -18.14
N ILE A 81 -9.51 1.63 -19.33
CA ILE A 81 -8.70 0.77 -20.22
C ILE A 81 -7.51 1.55 -20.76
N ASP A 82 -6.49 0.85 -21.22
CA ASP A 82 -5.48 1.45 -22.08
C ASP A 82 -5.87 1.22 -23.53
N GLY A 83 -5.69 2.24 -24.36
CA GLY A 83 -6.05 2.10 -25.77
C GLY A 83 -5.60 3.29 -26.61
N ARG A 84 -6.02 3.23 -27.86
CA ARG A 84 -5.71 4.24 -28.88
C ARG A 84 -6.98 4.86 -29.41
N VAL A 85 -6.98 6.18 -29.49
CA VAL A 85 -8.11 6.94 -30.03
C VAL A 85 -8.28 6.64 -31.50
N LEU A 86 -9.47 6.24 -31.93
CA LEU A 86 -9.83 6.04 -33.33
C LEU A 86 -10.41 7.30 -33.93
N SER A 87 -11.26 7.99 -33.20
CA SER A 87 -11.93 9.22 -33.64
C SER A 87 -12.37 10.07 -32.45
N GLY A 88 -12.70 11.32 -32.71
CA GLY A 88 -13.07 12.30 -31.69
C GLY A 88 -11.89 13.16 -31.26
N THR A 89 -12.20 14.16 -30.45
CA THR A 89 -11.22 15.05 -29.83
C THR A 89 -11.69 15.42 -28.43
N ALA A 90 -10.81 15.28 -27.44
CA ALA A 90 -11.13 15.59 -26.06
C ALA A 90 -9.91 16.10 -25.29
N ALA A 91 -10.19 16.94 -24.29
CA ALA A 91 -9.24 17.29 -23.24
C ALA A 91 -9.30 16.18 -22.18
N VAL A 92 -8.18 15.51 -21.96
CA VAL A 92 -8.07 14.35 -21.03
C VAL A 92 -7.08 14.67 -19.94
N ASN A 93 -7.56 14.64 -18.71
CA ASN A 93 -6.73 14.79 -17.52
C ASN A 93 -6.05 13.45 -17.22
N GLN A 94 -4.73 13.44 -17.26
CA GLN A 94 -3.89 12.28 -17.00
C GLN A 94 -3.04 12.44 -15.73
N SER A 95 -3.35 13.41 -14.88
CA SER A 95 -2.57 13.76 -13.68
C SER A 95 -2.36 12.57 -12.73
N SER A 96 -3.32 11.65 -12.66
CA SER A 96 -3.21 10.43 -11.86
C SER A 96 -2.06 9.49 -12.30
N ILE A 97 -1.56 9.66 -13.54
CA ILE A 97 -0.53 8.78 -14.13
C ILE A 97 0.74 9.56 -14.40
N THR A 98 0.63 10.72 -15.02
CA THR A 98 1.77 11.54 -15.45
C THR A 98 2.20 12.55 -14.39
N GLY A 99 1.33 12.89 -13.44
CA GLY A 99 1.53 13.96 -12.47
C GLY A 99 1.34 15.37 -13.05
N GLU A 100 1.06 15.51 -14.35
CA GLU A 100 0.81 16.80 -15.00
C GLU A 100 -0.63 17.23 -14.77
N SER A 101 -0.83 18.42 -14.19
CA SER A 101 -2.16 18.95 -13.87
C SER A 101 -2.91 19.49 -15.09
N ASN A 102 -2.24 19.78 -16.19
CA ASN A 102 -2.87 20.32 -17.38
C ASN A 102 -3.47 19.20 -18.24
N PRO A 103 -4.76 19.29 -18.63
CA PRO A 103 -5.37 18.31 -19.52
C PRO A 103 -4.67 18.29 -20.89
N ALA A 104 -4.38 17.08 -21.35
CA ALA A 104 -3.78 16.86 -22.66
C ALA A 104 -4.86 16.71 -23.72
N MET A 105 -4.72 17.45 -24.84
CA MET A 105 -5.60 17.28 -25.99
C MET A 105 -5.30 15.95 -26.68
N LYS A 106 -6.32 15.10 -26.79
CA LYS A 106 -6.27 13.82 -27.48
C LYS A 106 -7.09 13.87 -28.77
N HIS A 107 -6.55 13.28 -29.81
CA HIS A 107 -7.13 13.19 -31.14
C HIS A 107 -6.85 11.79 -31.71
N ALA A 108 -7.28 11.52 -32.92
CA ALA A 108 -7.03 10.22 -33.57
C ALA A 108 -5.54 9.83 -33.46
N GLU A 109 -5.27 8.56 -33.25
CA GLU A 109 -3.97 7.93 -33.01
C GLU A 109 -3.29 8.27 -31.67
N SER A 110 -3.87 9.15 -30.84
CA SER A 110 -3.35 9.42 -29.50
C SER A 110 -3.56 8.23 -28.57
N SER A 111 -2.59 7.96 -27.70
CA SER A 111 -2.74 6.95 -26.64
C SER A 111 -3.48 7.54 -25.44
N VAL A 112 -4.34 6.73 -24.84
CA VAL A 112 -5.04 7.01 -23.58
C VAL A 112 -4.84 5.89 -22.60
N TYR A 113 -4.86 6.20 -21.32
CA TYR A 113 -4.51 5.28 -20.25
C TYR A 113 -5.62 5.15 -19.22
N ALA A 114 -5.75 3.97 -18.64
CA ALA A 114 -6.66 3.73 -17.52
C ALA A 114 -6.35 4.68 -16.36
N GLY A 115 -7.40 5.24 -15.74
CA GLY A 115 -7.24 6.23 -14.67
C GLY A 115 -7.36 7.68 -15.13
N SER A 116 -7.32 7.97 -16.44
CA SER A 116 -7.54 9.29 -17.01
C SER A 116 -9.01 9.68 -16.98
N ILE A 117 -9.30 10.99 -16.96
CA ILE A 117 -10.65 11.55 -16.96
C ILE A 117 -10.84 12.43 -18.20
N VAL A 118 -11.94 12.26 -18.92
CA VAL A 118 -12.32 13.14 -20.03
C VAL A 118 -12.93 14.40 -19.44
N GLU A 119 -12.25 15.54 -19.53
CA GLU A 119 -12.75 16.81 -19.00
C GLU A 119 -13.72 17.50 -19.98
N ALA A 120 -13.41 17.41 -21.27
CA ALA A 120 -14.28 18.01 -22.30
C ALA A 120 -14.08 17.26 -23.62
N GLY A 121 -15.16 17.06 -24.35
CA GLY A 121 -15.17 16.35 -25.65
C GLY A 121 -15.59 14.91 -25.53
N GLU A 122 -15.34 14.17 -26.59
CA GLU A 122 -15.72 12.75 -26.72
C GLU A 122 -14.67 12.00 -27.54
N LEU A 123 -14.39 10.76 -27.15
CA LEU A 123 -13.43 9.89 -27.81
C LEU A 123 -14.03 8.54 -28.11
N VAL A 124 -13.73 8.00 -29.28
CA VAL A 124 -13.88 6.58 -29.58
C VAL A 124 -12.50 5.94 -29.49
N ILE A 125 -12.36 4.95 -28.62
CA ILE A 125 -11.09 4.35 -28.26
C ILE A 125 -11.11 2.89 -28.64
N ARG A 126 -10.07 2.42 -29.33
CA ARG A 126 -9.81 0.98 -29.49
C ARG A 126 -9.05 0.48 -28.28
N VAL A 127 -9.62 -0.49 -27.63
CA VAL A 127 -9.07 -1.11 -26.42
C VAL A 127 -7.81 -1.92 -26.77
N GLU A 128 -6.71 -1.65 -26.09
CA GLU A 128 -5.46 -2.39 -26.20
C GLU A 128 -5.24 -3.30 -24.99
N LYS A 129 -5.50 -2.76 -23.77
CA LYS A 129 -5.34 -3.50 -22.51
C LYS A 129 -6.49 -3.23 -21.56
N VAL A 130 -6.88 -4.25 -20.79
CA VAL A 130 -8.00 -4.20 -19.85
C VAL A 130 -7.60 -4.77 -18.48
N GLY A 131 -8.25 -4.29 -17.42
CA GLY A 131 -8.12 -4.84 -16.09
C GLY A 131 -6.68 -4.83 -15.56
N LYS A 132 -6.16 -6.01 -15.26
CA LYS A 132 -4.81 -6.19 -14.65
C LYS A 132 -3.66 -5.88 -15.61
N ASP A 133 -3.91 -5.90 -16.92
CA ASP A 133 -2.89 -5.66 -17.93
C ASP A 133 -2.70 -4.17 -18.23
N THR A 134 -3.55 -3.29 -17.69
CA THR A 134 -3.43 -1.85 -17.86
C THR A 134 -2.15 -1.31 -17.20
N SER A 135 -1.63 -0.22 -17.76
CA SER A 135 -0.44 0.46 -17.23
C SER A 135 -0.61 0.89 -15.78
N LEU A 136 -1.81 1.37 -15.41
CA LEU A 136 -2.12 1.73 -14.04
C LEU A 136 -2.08 0.51 -13.09
N ALA A 137 -2.72 -0.60 -13.49
CA ALA A 137 -2.72 -1.82 -12.68
C ALA A 137 -1.30 -2.36 -12.46
N HIS A 138 -0.43 -2.26 -13.48
CA HIS A 138 0.96 -2.66 -13.38
C HIS A 138 1.75 -1.78 -12.39
N ILE A 139 1.55 -0.47 -12.41
CA ILE A 139 2.17 0.46 -11.44
C ILE A 139 1.73 0.12 -10.01
N VAL A 140 0.43 -0.12 -9.80
CA VAL A 140 -0.11 -0.52 -8.49
C VAL A 140 0.54 -1.80 -8.00
N HIS A 141 0.63 -2.81 -8.86
CA HIS A 141 1.26 -4.09 -8.52
C HIS A 141 2.73 -3.93 -8.13
N LEU A 142 3.50 -3.11 -8.87
CA LEU A 142 4.90 -2.82 -8.53
C LEU A 142 5.04 -2.14 -7.17
N VAL A 143 4.15 -1.21 -6.84
CA VAL A 143 4.15 -0.52 -5.54
C VAL A 143 3.78 -1.49 -4.41
N GLU A 144 2.79 -2.35 -4.62
CA GLU A 144 2.40 -3.39 -3.65
C GLU A 144 3.52 -4.39 -3.43
N GLU A 145 4.19 -4.85 -4.50
CA GLU A 145 5.32 -5.77 -4.41
C GLU A 145 6.52 -5.14 -3.70
N ALA A 146 6.82 -3.88 -3.99
CA ALA A 146 7.88 -3.13 -3.30
C ALA A 146 7.59 -2.96 -1.80
N GLN A 147 6.32 -2.78 -1.43
CA GLN A 147 5.90 -2.70 -0.02
C GLN A 147 5.88 -4.07 0.67
N ALA A 148 5.58 -5.14 -0.06
CA ALA A 148 5.59 -6.51 0.46
C ALA A 148 7.02 -7.03 0.71
N GLN A 149 7.99 -6.55 -0.05
CA GLN A 149 9.40 -6.80 0.20
C GLN A 149 9.87 -5.94 1.39
N ARG A 150 9.58 -6.40 2.61
CA ARG A 150 10.21 -5.83 3.81
C ARG A 150 11.71 -5.81 3.58
N ALA A 151 12.32 -4.65 3.84
CA ALA A 151 13.75 -4.48 3.60
C ALA A 151 14.54 -5.64 4.22
N PRO A 152 15.56 -6.19 3.54
CA PRO A 152 16.39 -7.28 4.07
C PRO A 152 16.99 -6.97 5.44
N VAL A 153 17.11 -5.68 5.75
CA VAL A 153 17.56 -5.15 7.04
C VAL A 153 16.60 -5.50 8.20
N GLN A 154 15.27 -5.48 7.96
CA GLN A 154 14.30 -5.85 9.00
C GLN A 154 14.37 -7.35 9.31
N ASN A 155 14.50 -8.20 8.30
CA ASN A 155 14.67 -9.64 8.50
C ASN A 155 16.00 -9.97 9.20
N PHE A 156 17.05 -9.17 9.01
CA PHE A 156 18.31 -9.31 9.73
C PHE A 156 18.18 -8.86 11.19
N ALA A 157 17.49 -7.75 11.45
CA ALA A 157 17.24 -7.26 12.80
C ALA A 157 16.38 -8.23 13.60
N ASP A 158 15.34 -8.81 13.00
CA ASP A 158 14.48 -9.83 13.62
C ASP A 158 15.29 -11.10 13.97
N ARG A 159 16.13 -11.59 13.06
CA ARG A 159 17.02 -12.73 13.32
C ARG A 159 18.05 -12.47 14.41
N MET A 160 18.56 -11.24 14.48
CA MET A 160 19.47 -10.83 15.53
C MET A 160 18.77 -10.77 16.89
N ALA A 161 17.52 -10.24 16.93
CA ALA A 161 16.70 -10.21 18.13
C ALA A 161 16.38 -11.63 18.63
N ASP A 162 16.00 -12.55 17.73
CA ASP A 162 15.72 -13.95 18.04
C ASP A 162 16.94 -14.69 18.61
N LEU A 163 18.15 -14.30 18.20
CA LEU A 163 19.39 -14.88 18.73
C LEU A 163 19.81 -14.21 20.06
N LEU A 164 19.60 -12.90 20.19
CA LEU A 164 20.01 -12.13 21.37
C LEU A 164 19.19 -12.52 22.61
N VAL A 165 17.87 -12.71 22.46
CA VAL A 165 16.97 -13.05 23.58
C VAL A 165 17.42 -14.30 24.34
N PRO A 166 17.70 -15.47 23.72
CA PRO A 166 18.19 -16.65 24.46
C PRO A 166 19.58 -16.43 25.05
N VAL A 167 20.46 -15.68 24.39
CA VAL A 167 21.83 -15.41 24.89
C VAL A 167 21.78 -14.57 26.16
N THR A 168 20.96 -13.52 26.19
CA THR A 168 20.79 -12.67 27.38
C THR A 168 20.09 -13.36 28.52
N LEU A 169 19.11 -14.23 28.21
CA LEU A 169 18.46 -15.08 29.21
C LEU A 169 19.48 -16.01 29.87
N PHE A 170 20.38 -16.63 29.09
CA PHE A 170 21.44 -17.50 29.60
C PHE A 170 22.47 -16.70 30.42
N GLY A 171 22.84 -15.49 29.95
CA GLY A 171 23.68 -14.55 30.70
C GLY A 171 23.08 -14.16 32.05
N ALA A 172 21.76 -13.89 32.07
CA ALA A 172 21.05 -13.57 33.31
C ALA A 172 21.10 -14.71 34.35
N VAL A 173 20.99 -15.98 33.91
CA VAL A 173 21.12 -17.12 34.79
C VAL A 173 22.53 -17.24 35.36
N ILE A 174 23.57 -17.00 34.55
CA ILE A 174 24.97 -17.04 34.99
C ILE A 174 25.24 -15.93 36.02
N VAL A 175 24.77 -14.70 35.76
CA VAL A 175 24.92 -13.56 36.67
C VAL A 175 24.19 -13.82 37.98
N TYR A 176 23.01 -14.43 37.95
CA TYR A 176 22.28 -14.81 39.16
C TYR A 176 23.05 -15.88 39.97
N GLY A 177 23.59 -16.88 39.30
CA GLY A 177 24.41 -17.95 39.95
C GLY A 177 25.67 -17.40 40.62
N ALA A 178 26.33 -16.40 40.03
CA ALA A 178 27.55 -15.78 40.51
C ALA A 178 27.33 -14.72 41.60
N THR A 179 26.30 -13.92 41.49
CA THR A 179 26.09 -12.73 42.38
C THR A 179 24.98 -12.91 43.40
N ARG A 180 24.05 -13.86 43.17
CA ARG A 180 22.80 -14.04 43.96
C ARG A 180 22.01 -12.76 44.20
N ASP A 181 22.25 -11.75 43.36
CA ASP A 181 21.62 -10.43 43.45
C ASP A 181 20.59 -10.30 42.32
N TRP A 182 19.30 -10.33 42.69
CA TRP A 182 18.18 -10.27 41.78
C TRP A 182 18.08 -8.90 41.04
N GLN A 183 18.54 -7.82 41.70
CA GLN A 183 18.50 -6.49 41.09
C GLN A 183 19.44 -6.38 39.88
N ARG A 184 20.59 -7.04 39.91
CA ARG A 184 21.53 -7.03 38.78
C ARG A 184 21.00 -7.78 37.57
N VAL A 185 20.30 -8.89 37.82
CA VAL A 185 19.62 -9.66 36.77
C VAL A 185 18.51 -8.84 36.10
N LEU A 186 17.71 -8.15 36.91
CA LEU A 186 16.65 -7.27 36.40
C LEU A 186 17.19 -6.12 35.56
N ASN A 187 18.29 -5.50 35.96
CA ASN A 187 18.93 -4.44 35.20
C ASN A 187 19.46 -4.93 33.85
N LEU A 188 20.05 -6.14 33.81
CA LEU A 188 20.51 -6.76 32.58
C LEU A 188 19.36 -7.01 31.60
N LEU A 189 18.27 -7.61 32.09
CA LEU A 189 17.06 -7.87 31.30
C LEU A 189 16.35 -6.58 30.82
N PHE A 190 16.43 -5.51 31.61
CA PHE A 190 15.80 -4.23 31.27
C PHE A 190 16.50 -3.52 30.12
N ILE A 191 17.82 -3.59 30.04
CA ILE A 191 18.64 -3.01 28.97
C ILE A 191 18.31 -3.70 27.64
N ASP A 192 18.22 -5.00 27.65
CA ASP A 192 17.98 -5.82 26.46
C ASP A 192 16.58 -5.60 25.87
N PHE A 193 15.57 -5.52 26.74
CA PHE A 193 14.20 -5.24 26.33
C PHE A 193 14.04 -3.84 25.72
N SER A 194 14.82 -2.86 26.18
CA SER A 194 14.80 -1.50 25.66
C SER A 194 15.44 -1.38 24.29
N CYS A 195 16.42 -2.21 23.96
CA CYS A 195 17.06 -2.23 22.64
C CYS A 195 16.23 -2.99 21.60
N GLY A 196 15.55 -4.07 21.98
CA GLY A 196 14.70 -4.85 21.09
C GLY A 196 13.48 -4.07 20.59
N LEU A 197 12.89 -3.19 21.44
CA LEU A 197 11.73 -2.37 21.07
C LEU A 197 12.07 -1.22 20.10
N LYS A 198 13.34 -0.83 20.00
CA LYS A 198 13.76 0.32 19.19
C LYS A 198 14.11 -0.05 17.74
N LEU A 199 14.23 -1.35 17.43
CA LEU A 199 14.58 -1.88 16.12
C LEU A 199 13.40 -2.46 15.34
N SER A 200 12.21 -2.54 15.96
CA SER A 200 10.95 -2.90 15.34
C SER A 200 10.14 -1.63 15.01
#